data_8681b19ce8e7203e71e73af69bdef83e
#
_entry.id   8681b19ce8e7203e71e73af69bdef83e
#
_cell.length_a   1.000
_cell.length_b   1.000
_cell.length_c   1.000
_cell.angle_alpha   90.00
_cell.angle_beta   90.00
_cell.angle_gamma   90.00
#
_symmetry.space_group_name_H-M   'P 1'
#
loop_
_entity.id
_entity.type
_entity.pdbx_description
1 polymer ?
#
loop_
_entity_poly.entity_id
_entity_poly.type
_entity_poly.pdbx_seq_one_letter_code
_entity_poly.pdbx_strand_id
1 'polypeptide(L)'
;MKCSVSLNDGLIFVSFRYNEELVKKVREVPGRIWHYDRLSWSFPDNAQSRQSLKRIFGTGICDLDYVSPVIKQQLEILKAEMLIRGFSRATIKSYLSHFKRYALNNPTFLTFDNSAVKQYLLELRDKYELSTSFLSQSISSIKFYYCHIQKV
;
A
#
# COMPACT_ATOMS: atom_id res chain seq x y z
N MET A 1 7.06 14.40 -8.70
CA MET A 1 7.67 15.05 -7.51
C MET A 1 8.16 13.96 -6.57
N LYS A 2 9.41 14.05 -6.17
CA LYS A 2 9.98 13.05 -5.26
C LYS A 2 9.71 13.45 -3.81
N CYS A 3 8.94 12.64 -3.10
CA CYS A 3 8.81 12.68 -1.65
C CYS A 3 9.21 11.33 -1.07
N SER A 4 9.74 11.34 0.14
CA SER A 4 10.02 10.14 0.91
C SER A 4 8.99 9.98 2.00
N VAL A 5 8.45 8.79 2.14
CA VAL A 5 7.47 8.46 3.16
C VAL A 5 7.96 7.25 3.95
N SER A 6 7.90 7.35 5.27
CA SER A 6 8.22 6.23 6.15
C SER A 6 7.22 6.14 7.29
N LEU A 7 7.06 4.94 7.84
CA LEU A 7 6.22 4.69 9.01
C LEU A 7 7.11 4.34 10.20
N ASN A 8 6.86 5.00 11.33
CA ASN A 8 7.55 4.71 12.57
C ASN A 8 6.64 5.04 13.76
N ASP A 9 6.48 4.07 14.66
CA ASP A 9 5.72 4.23 15.92
C ASP A 9 4.31 4.82 15.75
N GLY A 10 3.58 4.38 14.72
CA GLY A 10 2.24 4.87 14.45
C GLY A 10 2.17 6.27 13.86
N LEU A 11 3.30 6.81 13.40
CA LEU A 11 3.40 8.10 12.73
C LEU A 11 3.85 7.91 11.28
N ILE A 12 3.30 8.76 10.41
CA ILE A 12 3.71 8.86 9.01
C ILE A 12 4.73 10.00 8.92
N PHE A 13 5.96 9.69 8.50
CA PHE A 13 6.99 10.70 8.25
C PHE A 13 7.08 10.98 6.76
N VAL A 14 6.99 12.26 6.40
CA VAL A 14 7.06 12.71 5.00
C VAL A 14 8.16 13.75 4.86
N SER A 15 9.07 13.54 3.93
CA SER A 15 10.07 14.52 3.54
C SER A 15 9.98 14.79 2.03
N PHE A 16 10.14 16.04 1.64
CA PHE A 16 10.12 16.48 0.26
C PHE A 16 11.01 17.70 0.07
N ARG A 17 11.39 17.95 -1.19
CA ARG A 17 12.12 19.17 -1.50
C ARG A 17 11.25 20.38 -1.20
N TYR A 18 11.83 21.40 -0.59
CA TYR A 18 11.10 22.61 -0.21
C TYR A 18 10.28 23.16 -1.37
N ASN A 19 9.01 23.37 -1.11
CA ASN A 19 8.06 23.99 -2.03
C ASN A 19 7.02 24.73 -1.18
N GLU A 20 6.89 26.01 -1.39
CA GLU A 20 6.02 26.87 -0.57
C GLU A 20 4.56 26.43 -0.61
N GLU A 21 4.05 26.04 -1.78
CA GLU A 21 2.67 25.58 -1.91
C GLU A 21 2.43 24.27 -1.16
N LEU A 22 3.39 23.34 -1.24
CA LEU A 22 3.30 22.06 -0.50
C LEU A 22 3.35 22.30 1.00
N VAL A 23 4.22 23.19 1.47
CA VAL A 23 4.31 23.52 2.89
C VAL A 23 2.99 24.11 3.39
N LYS A 24 2.34 24.99 2.63
CA LYS A 24 1.03 25.52 2.98
C LYS A 24 -0.02 24.43 3.11
N LYS A 25 -0.09 23.52 2.14
CA LYS A 25 -1.04 22.39 2.15
C LYS A 25 -0.77 21.44 3.31
N VAL A 26 0.48 21.11 3.56
CA VAL A 26 0.89 20.23 4.68
C VAL A 26 0.51 20.84 6.03
N ARG A 27 0.63 22.15 6.18
CA ARG A 27 0.25 22.86 7.41
C ARG A 27 -1.24 22.81 7.72
N GLU A 28 -2.08 22.50 6.74
CA GLU A 28 -3.52 22.34 6.92
C GLU A 28 -3.92 20.97 7.48
N VAL A 29 -3.00 19.99 7.44
CA VAL A 29 -3.28 18.63 7.93
C VAL A 29 -3.26 18.60 9.45
N PRO A 30 -4.33 18.11 10.12
CA PRO A 30 -4.38 18.00 11.58
C PRO A 30 -3.32 17.06 12.14
N GLY A 31 -2.75 17.41 13.29
CA GLY A 31 -1.78 16.56 13.99
C GLY A 31 -0.37 16.59 13.41
N ARG A 32 -0.09 17.47 12.48
CA ARG A 32 1.25 17.64 11.90
C ARG A 32 2.27 18.12 12.93
N ILE A 33 3.48 17.59 12.81
CA ILE A 33 4.63 18.05 13.61
C ILE A 33 5.83 18.14 12.68
N TRP A 34 6.57 19.25 12.73
CA TRP A 34 7.82 19.40 12.00
C TRP A 34 8.98 18.93 12.88
N HIS A 35 9.85 18.10 12.32
CA HIS A 35 11.05 17.56 12.97
C HIS A 35 12.30 18.12 12.33
N TYR A 36 12.99 19.02 13.05
CA TYR A 36 14.23 19.65 12.57
C TYR A 36 15.38 18.67 12.44
N ASP A 37 15.45 17.68 13.31
CA ASP A 37 16.49 16.65 13.33
C ASP A 37 16.45 15.73 12.12
N ARG A 38 15.24 15.47 11.60
CA ARG A 38 14.98 14.57 10.47
C ARG A 38 14.62 15.31 9.19
N LEU A 39 14.46 16.61 9.24
CA LEU A 39 13.98 17.44 8.13
C LEU A 39 12.72 16.85 7.48
N SER A 40 11.78 16.46 8.31
CA SER A 40 10.55 15.78 7.88
C SER A 40 9.34 16.22 8.70
N TRP A 41 8.16 16.05 8.10
CA TRP A 41 6.88 16.22 8.77
C TRP A 41 6.38 14.88 9.29
N SER A 42 5.76 14.86 10.47
CA SER A 42 5.05 13.67 10.94
C SER A 42 3.55 13.94 11.06
N PHE A 43 2.79 12.90 10.83
CA PHE A 43 1.33 12.90 10.92
C PHE A 43 0.86 11.65 11.65
N PRO A 44 -0.25 11.70 12.40
CA PRO A 44 -0.81 10.48 12.98
C PRO A 44 -1.25 9.54 11.86
N ASP A 45 -1.00 8.25 12.02
CA ASP A 45 -1.40 7.22 11.06
C ASP A 45 -2.89 6.90 11.21
N ASN A 46 -3.73 7.66 10.53
CA ASN A 46 -5.18 7.47 10.48
C ASN A 46 -5.72 7.74 9.08
N ALA A 47 -6.98 7.39 8.85
CA ALA A 47 -7.62 7.54 7.54
C ALA A 47 -7.63 9.00 7.05
N GLN A 48 -7.81 9.95 7.95
CA GLN A 48 -7.85 11.37 7.62
C GLN A 48 -6.50 11.87 7.14
N SER A 49 -5.41 11.54 7.86
CA SER A 49 -4.05 11.91 7.47
C SER A 49 -3.67 11.29 6.13
N ARG A 50 -3.99 10.02 5.92
CA ARG A 50 -3.73 9.32 4.66
C ARG A 50 -4.44 9.97 3.50
N GLN A 51 -5.72 10.30 3.66
CA GLN A 51 -6.51 10.94 2.62
C GLN A 51 -5.97 12.33 2.28
N SER A 52 -5.61 13.11 3.30
CA SER A 52 -5.04 14.44 3.12
C SER A 52 -3.70 14.38 2.39
N LEU A 53 -2.81 13.48 2.78
CA LEU A 53 -1.50 13.30 2.13
C LEU A 53 -1.65 12.81 0.69
N LYS A 54 -2.57 11.91 0.44
CA LYS A 54 -2.88 11.45 -0.92
C LYS A 54 -3.39 12.60 -1.80
N ARG A 55 -4.18 13.49 -1.24
CA ARG A 55 -4.69 14.67 -1.96
C ARG A 55 -3.57 15.65 -2.28
N ILE A 56 -2.63 15.86 -1.36
CA ILE A 56 -1.54 16.82 -1.50
C ILE A 56 -0.47 16.31 -2.46
N PHE A 57 -0.04 15.05 -2.30
CA PHE A 57 1.09 14.47 -3.03
C PHE A 57 0.68 13.54 -4.16
N GLY A 58 -0.62 13.26 -4.31
CA GLY A 58 -1.13 12.38 -5.34
C GLY A 58 -0.78 10.92 -5.12
N THR A 59 -0.79 10.14 -6.20
CA THR A 59 -0.52 8.70 -6.17
C THR A 59 0.93 8.34 -5.84
N GLY A 60 1.85 9.29 -5.95
CA GLY A 60 3.27 9.08 -5.63
C GLY A 60 3.54 8.68 -4.18
N ILE A 61 2.66 9.04 -3.25
CA ILE A 61 2.76 8.61 -1.85
C ILE A 61 2.34 7.15 -1.67
N CYS A 62 1.42 6.66 -2.49
CA CYS A 62 0.93 5.28 -2.38
C CYS A 62 1.94 4.24 -2.85
N ASP A 63 2.89 4.65 -3.70
CA ASP A 63 3.90 3.75 -4.27
C ASP A 63 5.17 3.64 -3.41
N LEU A 64 5.31 4.48 -2.40
CA LEU A 64 6.50 4.55 -1.56
C LEU A 64 6.18 4.00 -0.17
N ASP A 65 6.72 2.85 0.15
CA ASP A 65 6.89 2.25 1.49
C ASP A 65 5.76 2.43 2.53
N TYR A 66 4.65 3.10 2.14
CA TYR A 66 3.52 3.29 3.02
C TYR A 66 2.63 2.06 3.01
N VAL A 67 2.96 1.12 3.87
CA VAL A 67 2.15 -0.08 4.10
C VAL A 67 1.58 0.00 5.50
N SER A 68 0.26 -0.07 5.64
CA SER A 68 -0.35 -0.08 6.97
C SER A 68 0.16 -1.27 7.80
N PRO A 69 0.19 -1.17 9.13
CA PRO A 69 0.61 -2.29 9.98
C PRO A 69 -0.16 -3.59 9.71
N VAL A 70 -1.44 -3.48 9.39
CA VAL A 70 -2.29 -4.63 9.06
C VAL A 70 -1.83 -5.30 7.77
N ILE A 71 -1.59 -4.53 6.72
CA ILE A 71 -1.09 -5.06 5.45
C ILE A 71 0.28 -5.69 5.64
N LYS A 72 1.17 -5.03 6.37
CA LYS A 72 2.51 -5.57 6.70
C LYS A 72 2.42 -6.93 7.38
N GLN A 73 1.56 -7.05 8.38
CA GLN A 73 1.33 -8.31 9.08
C GLN A 73 0.81 -9.39 8.14
N GLN A 74 -0.15 -9.08 7.28
CA GLN A 74 -0.69 -10.04 6.33
C GLN A 74 0.34 -10.47 5.27
N LEU A 75 1.19 -9.56 4.83
CA LEU A 75 2.29 -9.90 3.93
C LEU A 75 3.30 -10.85 4.58
N GLU A 76 3.63 -10.67 5.85
CA GLU A 76 4.52 -11.58 6.59
C GLU A 76 3.90 -12.97 6.74
N ILE A 77 2.60 -13.05 7.04
CA ILE A 77 1.87 -14.32 7.12
C ILE A 77 1.87 -15.02 5.77
N LEU A 78 1.58 -14.29 4.69
CA LEU A 78 1.58 -14.82 3.32
C LEU A 78 2.97 -15.35 2.94
N LYS A 79 4.01 -14.59 3.22
CA LYS A 79 5.39 -14.98 2.97
C LYS A 79 5.77 -16.28 3.70
N ALA A 80 5.42 -16.37 4.98
CA ALA A 80 5.70 -17.56 5.80
C ALA A 80 5.01 -18.80 5.23
N GLU A 81 3.74 -18.71 4.85
CA GLU A 81 2.98 -19.80 4.24
C GLU A 81 3.60 -20.27 2.93
N MET A 82 4.02 -19.34 2.09
CA MET A 82 4.66 -19.68 0.82
C MET A 82 6.04 -20.33 1.03
N LEU A 83 6.82 -19.89 1.99
CA LEU A 83 8.10 -20.51 2.36
C LEU A 83 7.90 -21.95 2.82
N ILE A 84 6.92 -22.20 3.69
CA ILE A 84 6.59 -23.55 4.17
C ILE A 84 6.21 -24.47 3.01
N ARG A 85 5.51 -23.96 2.02
CA ARG A 85 5.10 -24.74 0.84
C ARG A 85 6.18 -24.90 -0.22
N GLY A 86 7.38 -24.33 -0.01
CA GLY A 86 8.52 -24.52 -0.90
C GLY A 86 8.50 -23.65 -2.17
N PHE A 87 7.77 -22.53 -2.18
CA PHE A 87 7.79 -21.60 -3.31
C PHE A 87 9.18 -20.96 -3.47
N SER A 88 9.57 -20.71 -4.73
CA SER A 88 10.82 -20.01 -5.01
C SER A 88 10.78 -18.56 -4.54
N ARG A 89 11.96 -17.96 -4.28
CA ARG A 89 12.07 -16.56 -3.87
C ARG A 89 11.45 -15.62 -4.90
N ALA A 90 11.64 -15.90 -6.18
CA ALA A 90 11.06 -15.09 -7.27
C ALA A 90 9.53 -15.12 -7.25
N THR A 91 8.95 -16.30 -7.06
CA THR A 91 7.49 -16.47 -6.97
C THR A 91 6.93 -15.76 -5.74
N ILE A 92 7.59 -15.91 -4.59
CA ILE A 92 7.18 -15.22 -3.34
C ILE A 92 7.20 -13.71 -3.54
N LYS A 93 8.28 -13.16 -4.10
CA LYS A 93 8.40 -11.72 -4.38
C LYS A 93 7.29 -11.23 -5.28
N SER A 94 6.99 -11.97 -6.34
CA SER A 94 5.91 -11.64 -7.27
C SER A 94 4.54 -11.62 -6.58
N TYR A 95 4.21 -12.66 -5.84
CA TYR A 95 2.93 -12.78 -5.13
C TYR A 95 2.76 -11.69 -4.07
N LEU A 96 3.80 -11.41 -3.29
CA LEU A 96 3.78 -10.34 -2.29
C LEU A 96 3.53 -8.99 -2.93
N SER A 97 4.18 -8.70 -4.06
CA SER A 97 4.01 -7.45 -4.78
C SER A 97 2.58 -7.27 -5.31
N HIS A 98 2.02 -8.31 -5.94
CA HIS A 98 0.66 -8.28 -6.47
C HIS A 98 -0.38 -8.16 -5.36
N PHE A 99 -0.23 -8.94 -4.29
CA PHE A 99 -1.15 -8.90 -3.16
C PHE A 99 -1.09 -7.56 -2.42
N LYS A 100 0.10 -7.01 -2.22
CA LYS A 100 0.30 -5.68 -1.62
C LYS A 100 -0.46 -4.61 -2.39
N ARG A 101 -0.37 -4.62 -3.71
CA ARG A 101 -1.10 -3.68 -4.58
C ARG A 101 -2.61 -3.82 -4.41
N TYR A 102 -3.10 -5.04 -4.39
CA TYR A 102 -4.52 -5.31 -4.15
C TYR A 102 -4.98 -4.79 -2.78
N ALA A 103 -4.25 -5.09 -1.72
CA ALA A 103 -4.58 -4.68 -0.37
C ALA A 103 -4.57 -3.15 -0.20
N LEU A 104 -3.63 -2.46 -0.83
CA LEU A 104 -3.57 -0.99 -0.80
C LEU A 104 -4.77 -0.33 -1.49
N ASN A 105 -5.33 -0.98 -2.50
CA ASN A 105 -6.48 -0.47 -3.25
C ASN A 105 -7.84 -0.98 -2.73
N ASN A 106 -7.83 -1.89 -1.77
CA ASN A 106 -9.05 -2.46 -1.20
C ASN A 106 -9.00 -2.42 0.33
N PRO A 107 -9.56 -1.37 0.97
CA PRO A 107 -9.53 -1.24 2.43
C PRO A 107 -10.20 -2.39 3.19
N THR A 108 -11.12 -3.11 2.55
CA THR A 108 -11.84 -4.25 3.14
C THR A 108 -11.25 -5.61 2.74
N PHE A 109 -9.97 -5.66 2.36
CA PHE A 109 -9.33 -6.86 1.86
C PHE A 109 -9.30 -8.04 2.86
N LEU A 110 -9.43 -7.77 4.15
CA LEU A 110 -9.50 -8.83 5.17
C LEU A 110 -10.76 -9.69 5.06
N THR A 111 -11.81 -9.14 4.44
CA THR A 111 -13.05 -9.87 4.19
C THR A 111 -13.13 -10.20 2.70
N PHE A 112 -13.36 -11.48 2.37
CA PHE A 112 -13.50 -11.89 0.97
C PHE A 112 -14.77 -11.30 0.36
N ASP A 113 -14.59 -10.58 -0.74
CA ASP A 113 -15.67 -10.05 -1.56
C ASP A 113 -15.33 -10.26 -3.04
N ASN A 114 -16.04 -11.18 -3.67
CA ASN A 114 -15.84 -11.49 -5.07
C ASN A 114 -16.05 -10.29 -5.99
N SER A 115 -17.03 -9.43 -5.67
CA SER A 115 -17.30 -8.22 -6.44
C SER A 115 -16.14 -7.22 -6.36
N ALA A 116 -15.55 -7.05 -5.18
CA ALA A 116 -14.39 -6.18 -4.99
C ALA A 116 -13.17 -6.68 -5.76
N VAL A 117 -12.93 -7.98 -5.76
CA VAL A 117 -11.83 -8.59 -6.53
C VAL A 117 -12.03 -8.38 -8.03
N LYS A 118 -13.23 -8.64 -8.54
CA LYS A 118 -13.56 -8.44 -9.96
C LYS A 118 -13.40 -6.97 -10.36
N GLN A 119 -13.89 -6.05 -9.55
CA GLN A 119 -13.77 -4.62 -9.82
C GLN A 119 -12.30 -4.18 -9.87
N TYR A 120 -11.48 -4.64 -8.93
CA TYR A 120 -10.05 -4.36 -8.93
C TYR A 120 -9.37 -4.85 -10.21
N LEU A 121 -9.65 -6.07 -10.65
CA LEU A 121 -9.07 -6.64 -11.86
C LEU A 121 -9.52 -5.89 -13.12
N LEU A 122 -10.78 -5.48 -13.18
CA LEU A 122 -11.28 -4.68 -14.30
C LEU A 122 -10.63 -3.31 -14.36
N GLU A 123 -10.43 -2.66 -13.23
CA GLU A 123 -9.72 -1.38 -13.14
C GLU A 123 -8.27 -1.50 -13.61
N LEU A 124 -7.57 -2.57 -13.22
CA LEU A 124 -6.21 -2.83 -13.69
C LEU A 124 -6.15 -2.97 -15.22
N ARG A 125 -7.11 -3.67 -15.80
CA ARG A 125 -7.18 -3.88 -17.23
C ARG A 125 -7.50 -2.59 -17.99
N ASP A 126 -8.53 -1.87 -17.56
CA ASP A 126 -9.06 -0.72 -18.29
C ASP A 126 -8.22 0.54 -18.09
N LYS A 127 -7.75 0.76 -16.85
CA LYS A 127 -7.05 1.98 -16.48
C LYS A 127 -5.55 1.95 -16.78
N TYR A 128 -4.93 0.80 -16.63
CA TYR A 128 -3.47 0.65 -16.75
C TYR A 128 -3.03 -0.17 -17.96
N GLU A 129 -3.97 -0.71 -18.75
CA GLU A 129 -3.69 -1.53 -19.96
C GLU A 129 -2.65 -2.62 -19.72
N LEU A 130 -2.74 -3.30 -18.56
CA LEU A 130 -1.76 -4.29 -18.15
C LEU A 130 -1.87 -5.59 -18.94
N SER A 131 -0.75 -6.30 -19.07
CA SER A 131 -0.70 -7.57 -19.81
C SER A 131 -1.54 -8.68 -19.15
N THR A 132 -1.93 -9.68 -19.95
CA THR A 132 -2.63 -10.88 -19.47
C THR A 132 -1.82 -11.62 -18.41
N SER A 133 -0.49 -11.68 -18.57
CA SER A 133 0.41 -12.29 -17.58
C SER A 133 0.35 -11.58 -16.23
N PHE A 134 0.34 -10.26 -16.22
CA PHE A 134 0.21 -9.48 -15.00
C PHE A 134 -1.11 -9.76 -14.29
N LEU A 135 -2.22 -9.76 -15.02
CA LEU A 135 -3.56 -10.06 -14.48
C LEU A 135 -3.62 -11.48 -13.92
N SER A 136 -3.06 -12.45 -14.62
CA SER A 136 -3.00 -13.85 -14.16
C SER A 136 -2.24 -13.99 -12.85
N GLN A 137 -1.10 -13.32 -12.71
CA GLN A 137 -0.33 -13.32 -11.49
C GLN A 137 -1.06 -12.63 -10.34
N SER A 138 -1.75 -11.54 -10.61
CA SER A 138 -2.59 -10.85 -9.62
C SER A 138 -3.71 -11.77 -9.12
N ILE A 139 -4.41 -12.45 -10.03
CA ILE A 139 -5.47 -13.40 -9.69
C ILE A 139 -4.92 -14.55 -8.83
N SER A 140 -3.79 -15.14 -9.23
CA SER A 140 -3.15 -16.24 -8.50
C SER A 140 -2.76 -15.85 -7.08
N SER A 141 -2.19 -14.67 -6.92
CA SER A 141 -1.79 -14.11 -5.64
C SER A 141 -3.00 -13.89 -4.72
N ILE A 142 -4.06 -13.28 -5.22
CA ILE A 142 -5.29 -13.02 -4.47
C ILE A 142 -5.97 -14.33 -4.07
N LYS A 143 -6.08 -15.28 -5.00
CA LYS A 143 -6.63 -16.62 -4.73
C LYS A 143 -5.84 -17.34 -3.64
N PHE A 144 -4.53 -17.33 -3.75
CA PHE A 144 -3.67 -17.99 -2.76
C PHE A 144 -3.92 -17.41 -1.36
N TYR A 145 -3.99 -16.10 -1.23
CA TYR A 145 -4.25 -15.45 0.04
C TYR A 145 -5.59 -15.89 0.64
N TYR A 146 -6.67 -15.77 -0.11
CA TYR A 146 -7.99 -16.12 0.42
C TYR A 146 -8.16 -17.60 0.69
N CYS A 147 -7.61 -18.47 -0.14
CA CYS A 147 -7.72 -19.92 0.05
C CYS A 147 -6.86 -20.44 1.21
N HIS A 148 -5.64 -19.94 1.37
CA HIS A 148 -4.66 -20.52 2.29
C HIS A 148 -4.46 -19.71 3.58
N ILE A 149 -4.65 -18.40 3.56
CA ILE A 149 -4.51 -17.53 4.73
C ILE A 149 -5.86 -17.30 5.40
N GLN A 150 -6.84 -16.83 4.66
CA GLN A 150 -8.21 -16.60 5.17
C GLN A 150 -9.04 -17.88 5.23
N LYS A 151 -8.69 -18.89 4.47
CA LYS A 151 -9.36 -20.20 4.41
C LYS A 151 -10.86 -20.09 4.05
N VAL A 152 -11.11 -19.29 3.05
CA VAL A 152 -12.47 -19.07 2.52
C VAL A 152 -12.79 -20.03 1.36
#